data_6c7e1c25f82ccf865daf2fcb344cbba6
#
_entry.id   6c7e1c25f82ccf865daf2fcb344cbba6
#
_cell.length_a   1.000
_cell.length_b   1.000
_cell.length_c   1.000
_cell.angle_alpha   90.00
_cell.angle_beta   90.00
_cell.angle_gamma   90.00
#
_symmetry.space_group_name_H-M   'P 1'
#
loop_
_entity.id
_entity.type
_entity.pdbx_description
1 polymer ?
#
loop_
_entity_poly.entity_id
_entity_poly.type
_entity_poly.pdbx_seq_one_letter_code
_entity_poly.pdbx_strand_id
1 'polypeptide(L)'
;EQVIERIERDEFFMLCMSGEKQVIFTAELFGAMWKGKTDSYHNRKSPFSSIVDLKVVKDLHERFWVKDLGQFVSFVEWWGYDLQGAIYQLLEQAKYGGEKVPFYIAAADKKKYTDIDVIALRQGDMDRALIGVESNVNRIKDLKAGKVEPVRCEKCDYCKFTKKLTAPISTDMLIEV
;
A
#
# COMPACT_ATOMS: atom_id res chain seq x y z
N GLU A 1 1.80 -15.56 -18.27
CA GLU A 1 0.99 -16.77 -18.58
C GLU A 1 0.96 -17.70 -17.36
N GLN A 2 2.07 -18.20 -16.85
CA GLN A 2 2.16 -19.12 -15.70
C GLN A 2 1.44 -18.60 -14.42
N VAL A 3 1.57 -17.32 -14.09
CA VAL A 3 0.92 -16.73 -12.92
C VAL A 3 -0.60 -16.77 -13.05
N ILE A 4 -1.13 -16.44 -14.23
CA ILE A 4 -2.57 -16.47 -14.50
C ILE A 4 -3.11 -17.91 -14.40
N GLU A 5 -2.45 -18.86 -15.08
CA GLU A 5 -2.82 -20.27 -15.02
C GLU A 5 -2.80 -20.83 -13.59
N ARG A 6 -1.83 -20.40 -12.77
CA ARG A 6 -1.76 -20.83 -11.35
C ARG A 6 -2.93 -20.26 -10.54
N ILE A 7 -3.26 -18.98 -10.73
CA ILE A 7 -4.37 -18.33 -10.06
C ILE A 7 -5.71 -18.97 -10.44
N GLU A 8 -5.94 -19.19 -11.75
CA GLU A 8 -7.19 -19.74 -12.27
C GLU A 8 -7.49 -21.17 -11.80
N ARG A 9 -6.48 -21.92 -11.35
CA ARG A 9 -6.66 -23.28 -10.78
C ARG A 9 -7.11 -23.27 -9.33
N ASP A 10 -7.05 -22.13 -8.64
CA ASP A 10 -7.39 -22.04 -7.23
C ASP A 10 -8.78 -21.43 -7.04
N GLU A 11 -9.72 -22.26 -6.62
CA GLU A 11 -11.13 -21.87 -6.46
C GLU A 11 -11.31 -20.75 -5.43
N PHE A 12 -10.54 -20.79 -4.33
CA PHE A 12 -10.66 -19.77 -3.29
C PHE A 12 -10.10 -18.42 -3.74
N PHE A 13 -8.95 -18.43 -4.41
CA PHE A 13 -8.38 -17.22 -5.00
C PHE A 13 -9.36 -16.60 -6.02
N MET A 14 -9.94 -17.44 -6.89
CA MET A 14 -10.92 -17.00 -7.87
C MET A 14 -12.21 -16.49 -7.21
N LEU A 15 -12.67 -17.11 -6.12
CA LEU A 15 -13.79 -16.60 -5.32
C LEU A 15 -13.47 -15.19 -4.78
N CYS A 16 -12.29 -14.98 -4.19
CA CYS A 16 -11.87 -13.67 -3.71
C CYS A 16 -11.85 -12.63 -4.84
N MET A 17 -11.45 -13.04 -6.01
CA MET A 17 -11.42 -12.18 -7.19
C MET A 17 -12.75 -12.10 -7.95
N SER A 18 -13.85 -12.75 -7.52
CA SER A 18 -15.14 -12.77 -8.25
C SER A 18 -16.05 -11.56 -7.99
N GLY A 19 -15.69 -10.67 -7.07
CA GLY A 19 -16.45 -9.47 -6.76
C GLY A 19 -16.52 -8.47 -7.93
N GLU A 20 -17.25 -7.38 -7.73
CA GLU A 20 -17.35 -6.30 -8.70
C GLU A 20 -15.97 -5.69 -8.98
N LYS A 21 -15.62 -5.56 -10.28
CA LYS A 21 -14.29 -5.14 -10.68
C LYS A 21 -14.16 -3.63 -10.75
N GLN A 22 -12.97 -3.14 -10.35
CA GLN A 22 -12.55 -1.76 -10.57
C GLN A 22 -13.51 -0.72 -9.96
N VAL A 23 -14.15 -1.05 -8.83
CA VAL A 23 -15.06 -0.14 -8.14
C VAL A 23 -14.29 1.06 -7.61
N ILE A 24 -14.82 2.25 -7.91
CA ILE A 24 -14.21 3.51 -7.50
C ILE A 24 -14.95 4.06 -6.28
N PHE A 25 -14.19 4.36 -5.25
CA PHE A 25 -14.63 5.10 -4.08
C PHE A 25 -13.96 6.46 -4.01
N THR A 26 -14.73 7.47 -3.66
CA THR A 26 -14.21 8.82 -3.43
C THR A 26 -14.84 9.39 -2.17
N ALA A 27 -14.03 10.02 -1.33
CA ALA A 27 -14.49 10.73 -0.15
C ALA A 27 -13.47 11.79 0.27
N GLU A 28 -13.93 12.75 1.06
CA GLU A 28 -13.03 13.65 1.77
C GLU A 28 -12.53 12.95 3.05
N LEU A 29 -11.22 12.73 3.14
CA LEU A 29 -10.56 12.17 4.32
C LEU A 29 -9.36 13.08 4.66
N PHE A 30 -9.16 13.34 5.96
CA PHE A 30 -8.01 14.14 6.44
C PHE A 30 -7.90 15.52 5.73
N GLY A 31 -9.05 16.14 5.43
CA GLY A 31 -9.11 17.45 4.76
C GLY A 31 -8.62 17.45 3.30
N ALA A 32 -8.61 16.32 2.62
CA ALA A 32 -8.32 16.20 1.20
C ALA A 32 -9.28 15.22 0.51
N MET A 33 -9.51 15.41 -0.77
CA MET A 33 -10.26 14.45 -1.59
C MET A 33 -9.38 13.25 -1.92
N TRP A 34 -9.87 12.07 -1.58
CA TRP A 34 -9.22 10.79 -1.87
C TRP A 34 -10.04 10.00 -2.88
N LYS A 35 -9.33 9.19 -3.64
CA LYS A 35 -9.90 8.23 -4.60
C LYS A 35 -9.18 6.90 -4.47
N GLY A 36 -9.94 5.85 -4.26
CA GLY A 36 -9.48 4.46 -4.33
C GLY A 36 -10.18 3.72 -5.45
N LYS A 37 -9.51 2.75 -6.05
CA LYS A 37 -10.07 1.86 -7.06
C LYS A 37 -9.69 0.43 -6.69
N THR A 38 -10.69 -0.38 -6.34
CA THR A 38 -10.51 -1.76 -5.88
C THR A 38 -10.41 -2.73 -7.06
N ASP A 39 -9.66 -3.81 -6.93
CA ASP A 39 -9.59 -4.84 -7.96
C ASP A 39 -10.79 -5.78 -7.91
N SER A 40 -11.26 -6.12 -6.71
CA SER A 40 -12.48 -6.90 -6.49
C SER A 40 -13.19 -6.39 -5.24
N TYR A 41 -14.47 -6.07 -5.36
CA TYR A 41 -15.31 -5.58 -4.26
C TYR A 41 -16.52 -6.49 -4.08
N HIS A 42 -16.57 -7.14 -2.92
CA HIS A 42 -17.75 -7.86 -2.49
C HIS A 42 -18.59 -6.94 -1.61
N ASN A 43 -19.72 -6.51 -2.15
CA ASN A 43 -20.58 -5.52 -1.48
C ASN A 43 -21.11 -6.03 -0.12
N ARG A 44 -21.64 -5.11 0.68
CA ARG A 44 -22.11 -5.38 2.06
C ARG A 44 -23.27 -6.40 2.17
N LYS A 45 -23.91 -6.77 1.06
CA LYS A 45 -24.96 -7.80 1.01
C LYS A 45 -24.39 -9.19 0.76
N SER A 46 -23.14 -9.28 0.33
CA SER A 46 -22.45 -10.55 0.14
C SER A 46 -22.13 -11.21 1.47
N PRO A 47 -22.29 -12.53 1.60
CA PRO A 47 -21.78 -13.25 2.78
C PRO A 47 -20.26 -13.16 2.92
N PHE A 48 -19.55 -12.82 1.86
CA PHE A 48 -18.10 -12.56 1.81
C PHE A 48 -17.81 -11.06 1.61
N SER A 49 -18.58 -10.17 2.29
CA SER A 49 -18.38 -8.73 2.18
C SER A 49 -16.93 -8.34 2.45
N SER A 50 -16.24 -7.78 1.47
CA SER A 50 -14.80 -7.49 1.55
C SER A 50 -14.31 -6.61 0.41
N ILE A 51 -13.13 -6.03 0.60
CA ILE A 51 -12.33 -5.44 -0.47
C ILE A 51 -11.14 -6.37 -0.71
N VAL A 52 -10.88 -6.74 -1.94
CA VAL A 52 -9.74 -7.56 -2.33
C VAL A 52 -8.90 -6.81 -3.35
N ASP A 53 -7.61 -6.75 -3.11
CA ASP A 53 -6.63 -6.11 -3.96
C ASP A 53 -5.61 -7.13 -4.47
N LEU A 54 -5.39 -7.17 -5.78
CA LEU A 54 -4.49 -8.12 -6.42
C LEU A 54 -3.06 -7.59 -6.43
N LYS A 55 -2.13 -8.38 -5.91
CA LYS A 55 -0.70 -8.06 -5.95
C LYS A 55 0.10 -9.17 -6.63
N VAL A 56 0.92 -8.80 -7.62
CA VAL A 56 1.89 -9.71 -8.21
C VAL A 56 3.29 -9.22 -7.85
N VAL A 57 3.94 -9.95 -6.96
CA VAL A 57 5.23 -9.58 -6.36
C VAL A 57 6.37 -10.48 -6.86
N LYS A 58 7.60 -10.15 -6.52
CA LYS A 58 8.76 -10.96 -6.88
C LYS A 58 8.79 -12.27 -6.09
N ASP A 59 8.54 -12.17 -4.78
CA ASP A 59 8.57 -13.27 -3.81
C ASP A 59 7.62 -12.93 -2.66
N LEU A 60 6.66 -13.81 -2.35
CA LEU A 60 5.69 -13.63 -1.25
C LEU A 60 6.36 -13.67 0.13
N HIS A 61 7.48 -14.37 0.24
CA HIS A 61 8.20 -14.57 1.51
C HIS A 61 9.44 -13.68 1.65
N GLU A 62 9.64 -12.73 0.73
CA GLU A 62 10.73 -11.75 0.85
C GLU A 62 10.55 -10.91 2.10
N ARG A 63 11.62 -10.81 2.88
CA ARG A 63 11.64 -10.00 4.11
C ARG A 63 12.54 -8.80 3.93
N PHE A 64 12.06 -7.65 4.35
CA PHE A 64 12.76 -6.37 4.22
C PHE A 64 13.24 -5.88 5.59
N TRP A 65 14.52 -5.60 5.71
CA TRP A 65 15.06 -5.04 6.94
C TRP A 65 14.75 -3.55 7.05
N VAL A 66 14.08 -3.14 8.12
CA VAL A 66 13.82 -1.74 8.43
C VAL A 66 14.76 -1.28 9.52
N LYS A 67 15.78 -0.50 9.15
CA LYS A 67 16.85 -0.03 10.05
C LYS A 67 16.27 0.71 11.27
N ASP A 68 15.31 1.61 11.05
CA ASP A 68 14.71 2.45 12.09
C ASP A 68 13.89 1.65 13.10
N LEU A 69 13.35 0.50 12.70
CA LEU A 69 12.61 -0.40 13.57
C LEU A 69 13.48 -1.53 14.15
N GLY A 70 14.67 -1.75 13.61
CA GLY A 70 15.55 -2.85 14.00
C GLY A 70 14.93 -4.23 13.77
N GLN A 71 14.06 -4.39 12.76
CA GLN A 71 13.35 -5.64 12.49
C GLN A 71 13.11 -5.88 10.99
N PHE A 72 12.80 -7.14 10.66
CA PHE A 72 12.30 -7.49 9.35
C PHE A 72 10.80 -7.28 9.27
N VAL A 73 10.34 -6.77 8.12
CA VAL A 73 8.92 -6.62 7.79
C VAL A 73 8.57 -7.42 6.54
N SER A 74 7.29 -7.70 6.35
CA SER A 74 6.75 -8.34 5.17
C SER A 74 6.69 -7.39 3.97
N PHE A 75 6.46 -7.92 2.78
CA PHE A 75 6.19 -7.10 1.60
C PHE A 75 4.94 -6.21 1.76
N VAL A 76 3.98 -6.62 2.57
CA VAL A 76 2.76 -5.84 2.86
C VAL A 76 3.11 -4.52 3.54
N GLU A 77 3.88 -4.60 4.62
CA GLU A 77 4.32 -3.42 5.40
C GLU A 77 5.35 -2.60 4.61
N TRP A 78 6.30 -3.27 3.94
CA TRP A 78 7.34 -2.60 3.16
C TRP A 78 6.80 -1.71 2.05
N TRP A 79 5.75 -2.16 1.37
CA TRP A 79 5.12 -1.41 0.29
C TRP A 79 3.92 -0.58 0.74
N GLY A 80 3.59 -0.57 2.04
CA GLY A 80 2.49 0.21 2.62
C GLY A 80 1.10 -0.27 2.17
N TYR A 81 0.93 -1.57 1.93
CA TYR A 81 -0.37 -2.12 1.56
C TYR A 81 -1.36 -2.17 2.72
N ASP A 82 -0.86 -2.15 3.96
CA ASP A 82 -1.64 -1.90 5.17
C ASP A 82 -2.28 -0.51 5.16
N LEU A 83 -1.52 0.52 4.80
CA LEU A 83 -2.05 1.87 4.60
C LEU A 83 -3.06 1.93 3.44
N GLN A 84 -2.77 1.28 2.32
CA GLN A 84 -3.71 1.19 1.20
C GLN A 84 -5.03 0.57 1.65
N GLY A 85 -4.98 -0.56 2.37
CA GLY A 85 -6.15 -1.24 2.90
C GLY A 85 -6.96 -0.35 3.84
N ALA A 86 -6.30 0.34 4.76
CA ALA A 86 -6.92 1.26 5.68
C ALA A 86 -7.65 2.41 4.96
N ILE A 87 -7.03 3.02 3.97
CA ILE A 87 -7.65 4.09 3.17
C ILE A 87 -8.85 3.56 2.38
N TYR A 88 -8.74 2.38 1.78
CA TYR A 88 -9.86 1.79 1.02
C TYR A 88 -11.05 1.45 1.92
N GLN A 89 -10.81 0.95 3.14
CA GLN A 89 -11.87 0.76 4.13
C GLN A 89 -12.56 2.07 4.51
N LEU A 90 -11.80 3.15 4.73
CA LEU A 90 -12.37 4.46 5.07
C LEU A 90 -13.18 5.05 3.92
N LEU A 91 -12.74 4.89 2.69
CA LEU A 91 -13.46 5.35 1.50
C LEU A 91 -14.78 4.58 1.31
N GLU A 92 -14.75 3.26 1.48
CA GLU A 92 -15.93 2.40 1.42
C GLU A 92 -16.92 2.75 2.54
N GLN A 93 -16.40 2.89 3.77
CA GLN A 93 -17.19 3.27 4.93
C GLN A 93 -17.81 4.66 4.79
N ALA A 94 -17.10 5.63 4.22
CA ALA A 94 -17.63 6.96 3.95
C ALA A 94 -18.81 6.93 2.96
N LYS A 95 -18.81 6.00 2.02
CA LYS A 95 -19.88 5.85 1.01
C LYS A 95 -21.11 5.12 1.56
N TYR A 96 -20.92 4.07 2.34
CA TYR A 96 -22.01 3.16 2.74
C TYR A 96 -22.34 3.19 4.22
N GLY A 97 -21.49 3.82 5.05
CA GLY A 97 -21.65 3.81 6.51
C GLY A 97 -21.29 2.45 7.14
N GLY A 98 -21.61 2.30 8.43
CA GLY A 98 -21.46 1.05 9.17
C GLY A 98 -20.00 0.71 9.54
N GLU A 99 -19.75 -0.55 9.84
CA GLU A 99 -18.43 -1.04 10.22
C GLU A 99 -17.47 -1.16 9.02
N LYS A 100 -16.17 -1.16 9.30
CA LYS A 100 -15.15 -1.39 8.27
C LYS A 100 -15.28 -2.81 7.72
N VAL A 101 -15.30 -2.96 6.40
CA VAL A 101 -15.29 -4.26 5.73
C VAL A 101 -13.89 -4.88 5.75
N PRO A 102 -13.73 -6.21 5.82
CA PRO A 102 -12.43 -6.85 5.71
C PRO A 102 -11.67 -6.45 4.44
N PHE A 103 -10.35 -6.35 4.56
CA PHE A 103 -9.46 -6.11 3.43
C PHE A 103 -8.51 -7.30 3.26
N TYR A 104 -8.46 -7.83 2.04
CA TYR A 104 -7.60 -8.94 1.67
C TYR A 104 -6.66 -8.54 0.54
N ILE A 105 -5.46 -9.09 0.56
CA ILE A 105 -4.52 -9.08 -0.56
C ILE A 105 -4.53 -10.46 -1.19
N ALA A 106 -5.00 -10.56 -2.43
CA ALA A 106 -4.84 -11.74 -3.26
C ALA A 106 -3.47 -11.62 -3.94
N ALA A 107 -2.49 -12.41 -3.50
CA ALA A 107 -1.10 -12.25 -3.89
C ALA A 107 -0.57 -13.46 -4.66
N ALA A 108 0.25 -13.18 -5.69
CA ALA A 108 0.99 -14.19 -6.43
C ALA A 108 2.44 -13.76 -6.62
N ASP A 109 3.37 -14.69 -6.68
CA ASP A 109 4.76 -14.37 -7.01
C ASP A 109 5.14 -14.70 -8.46
N LYS A 110 6.28 -14.13 -8.88
CA LYS A 110 6.83 -14.30 -10.24
C LYS A 110 7.91 -15.39 -10.32
N LYS A 111 7.93 -16.33 -9.38
CA LYS A 111 8.89 -17.44 -9.40
C LYS A 111 8.54 -18.45 -10.48
N LYS A 112 9.50 -19.30 -10.82
CA LYS A 112 9.31 -20.40 -11.79
C LYS A 112 8.13 -21.31 -11.42
N TYR A 113 7.94 -21.55 -10.14
CA TYR A 113 6.76 -22.21 -9.57
C TYR A 113 6.03 -21.14 -8.76
N THR A 114 5.04 -20.52 -9.38
CA THR A 114 4.28 -19.43 -8.79
C THR A 114 3.59 -19.88 -7.51
N ASP A 115 3.90 -19.22 -6.42
CA ASP A 115 3.19 -19.31 -5.14
C ASP A 115 2.07 -18.28 -5.07
N ILE A 116 0.98 -18.63 -4.40
CA ILE A 116 -0.18 -17.76 -4.24
C ILE A 116 -0.71 -17.81 -2.81
N ASP A 117 -1.20 -16.67 -2.32
CA ASP A 117 -1.86 -16.55 -1.03
C ASP A 117 -2.98 -15.53 -1.06
N VAL A 118 -3.95 -15.68 -0.15
CA VAL A 118 -4.94 -14.65 0.17
C VAL A 118 -4.71 -14.21 1.61
N ILE A 119 -4.19 -13.01 1.76
CA ILE A 119 -3.71 -12.46 3.03
C ILE A 119 -4.78 -11.55 3.63
N ALA A 120 -5.33 -11.93 4.79
CA ALA A 120 -6.20 -11.08 5.58
C ALA A 120 -5.37 -10.05 6.34
N LEU A 121 -5.58 -8.76 6.10
CA LEU A 121 -4.91 -7.71 6.85
C LEU A 121 -5.58 -7.53 8.21
N ARG A 122 -4.76 -7.54 9.27
CA ARG A 122 -5.26 -7.31 10.62
C ARG A 122 -5.65 -5.85 10.79
N GLN A 123 -6.83 -5.61 11.39
CA GLN A 123 -7.34 -4.26 11.57
C GLN A 123 -6.36 -3.37 12.35
N GLY A 124 -5.72 -3.90 13.39
CA GLY A 124 -4.76 -3.15 14.20
C GLY A 124 -3.52 -2.70 13.42
N ASP A 125 -3.08 -3.44 12.40
CA ASP A 125 -1.95 -3.03 11.55
C ASP A 125 -2.38 -1.89 10.62
N MET A 126 -3.55 -2.00 10.01
CA MET A 126 -4.15 -0.96 9.19
C MET A 126 -4.42 0.32 9.99
N ASP A 127 -4.93 0.21 11.22
CA ASP A 127 -5.17 1.37 12.07
C ASP A 127 -3.86 2.07 12.48
N ARG A 128 -2.79 1.31 12.74
CA ARG A 128 -1.46 1.88 12.98
C ARG A 128 -0.90 2.59 11.77
N ALA A 129 -1.10 2.04 10.57
CA ALA A 129 -0.65 2.67 9.31
C ALA A 129 -1.29 4.05 9.07
N LEU A 130 -2.47 4.31 9.63
CA LEU A 130 -3.12 5.62 9.54
C LEU A 130 -2.50 6.68 10.46
N ILE A 131 -1.67 6.27 11.44
CA ILE A 131 -1.04 7.23 12.35
C ILE A 131 -0.15 8.19 11.54
N GLY A 132 -0.38 9.48 11.73
CA GLY A 132 0.38 10.51 11.03
C GLY A 132 -0.08 10.84 9.59
N VAL A 133 -1.08 10.13 9.06
CA VAL A 133 -1.59 10.41 7.69
C VAL A 133 -2.10 11.84 7.60
N GLU A 134 -2.86 12.31 8.58
CA GLU A 134 -3.43 13.67 8.57
C GLU A 134 -2.32 14.75 8.54
N SER A 135 -1.29 14.61 9.36
CA SER A 135 -0.17 15.55 9.36
C SER A 135 0.60 15.53 8.04
N ASN A 136 0.81 14.35 7.47
CA ASN A 136 1.46 14.19 6.17
C ASN A 136 0.62 14.78 5.02
N VAL A 137 -0.71 14.60 5.04
CA VAL A 137 -1.61 15.21 4.04
C VAL A 137 -1.54 16.72 4.11
N ASN A 138 -1.58 17.30 5.30
CA ASN A 138 -1.47 18.75 5.48
C ASN A 138 -0.12 19.28 4.99
N ARG A 139 0.98 18.59 5.30
CA ARG A 139 2.31 18.93 4.78
C ARG A 139 2.35 18.86 3.25
N ILE A 140 1.75 17.85 2.63
CA ILE A 140 1.68 17.73 1.16
C ILE A 140 0.87 18.88 0.56
N LYS A 141 -0.24 19.28 1.19
CA LYS A 141 -1.04 20.45 0.77
C LYS A 141 -0.22 21.73 0.81
N ASP A 142 0.54 21.95 1.87
CA ASP A 142 1.38 23.13 2.04
C ASP A 142 2.56 23.15 1.04
N LEU A 143 3.17 22.00 0.77
CA LEU A 143 4.16 21.84 -0.31
C LEU A 143 3.58 22.19 -1.68
N LYS A 144 2.40 21.67 -2.01
CA LYS A 144 1.71 21.95 -3.27
C LYS A 144 1.29 23.41 -3.41
N ALA A 145 0.97 24.05 -2.29
CA ALA A 145 0.64 25.48 -2.23
C ALA A 145 1.87 26.39 -2.21
N GLY A 146 3.09 25.84 -2.21
CA GLY A 146 4.32 26.62 -2.11
C GLY A 146 4.55 27.33 -0.79
N LYS A 147 3.85 26.89 0.29
CA LYS A 147 4.00 27.48 1.62
C LYS A 147 5.21 26.97 2.37
N VAL A 148 5.67 25.79 2.02
CA VAL A 148 6.86 25.15 2.60
C VAL A 148 7.74 24.58 1.50
N GLU A 149 9.04 24.59 1.71
CA GLU A 149 10.00 24.00 0.78
C GLU A 149 10.10 22.47 0.97
N PRO A 150 10.28 21.70 -0.12
CA PRO A 150 10.47 20.26 -0.01
C PRO A 150 11.83 19.95 0.64
N VAL A 151 11.80 19.08 1.64
CA VAL A 151 13.02 18.55 2.25
C VAL A 151 13.61 17.47 1.34
N ARG A 152 14.88 17.65 0.96
CA ARG A 152 15.62 16.66 0.16
C ARG A 152 16.00 15.48 1.03
N CYS A 153 15.72 14.27 0.58
CA CYS A 153 16.12 13.04 1.29
C CYS A 153 17.55 12.60 0.98
N GLU A 154 18.18 13.19 -0.04
CA GLU A 154 19.54 12.92 -0.59
C GLU A 154 19.76 11.46 -1.07
N LYS A 155 18.75 10.61 -1.02
CA LYS A 155 18.82 9.16 -1.33
C LYS A 155 18.03 8.75 -2.57
N CYS A 156 16.92 9.40 -2.88
CA CYS A 156 16.07 9.06 -4.02
C CYS A 156 16.69 9.54 -5.35
N ASP A 157 16.19 8.98 -6.45
CA ASP A 157 16.70 9.26 -7.79
C ASP A 157 16.59 10.76 -8.15
N TYR A 158 15.49 11.42 -7.75
CA TYR A 158 15.35 12.87 -7.93
C TYR A 158 16.44 13.66 -7.21
N CYS A 159 16.71 13.34 -5.93
CA CYS A 159 17.75 14.01 -5.17
C CYS A 159 19.14 13.76 -5.77
N LYS A 160 19.42 12.52 -6.20
CA LYS A 160 20.68 12.18 -6.87
C LYS A 160 20.86 12.92 -8.19
N PHE A 161 19.81 12.93 -9.04
CA PHE A 161 19.83 13.57 -10.35
C PHE A 161 19.97 15.10 -10.25
N THR A 162 19.33 15.71 -9.25
CA THR A 162 19.35 17.18 -9.06
C THR A 162 20.40 17.65 -8.08
N LYS A 163 21.33 16.77 -7.66
CA LYS A 163 22.38 17.11 -6.70
C LYS A 163 23.34 18.15 -7.29
N LYS A 164 23.58 19.22 -6.54
CA LYS A 164 24.60 20.21 -6.85
C LYS A 164 25.70 20.16 -5.78
N LEU A 165 26.92 19.96 -6.20
CA LEU A 165 28.06 19.94 -5.29
C LEU A 165 28.48 21.40 -5.01
N THR A 166 28.63 21.71 -3.74
CA THR A 166 29.07 23.02 -3.25
C THR A 166 30.40 22.97 -2.51
N ALA A 167 30.78 21.77 -2.02
CA ALA A 167 32.02 21.55 -1.34
C ALA A 167 32.39 20.03 -1.41
N PRO A 168 33.67 19.66 -1.21
CA PRO A 168 34.04 18.26 -1.00
C PRO A 168 33.45 17.75 0.31
N ILE A 169 33.13 16.44 0.34
CA ILE A 169 32.73 15.74 1.56
C ILE A 169 33.90 14.92 2.10
N SER A 170 33.90 14.65 3.39
CA SER A 170 34.91 13.77 3.99
C SER A 170 34.57 12.30 3.78
N THR A 171 35.57 11.41 3.91
CA THR A 171 35.41 9.97 3.65
C THR A 171 34.46 9.27 4.61
N ASP A 172 34.36 9.74 5.85
CA ASP A 172 33.41 9.24 6.86
C ASP A 172 31.96 9.49 6.47
N MET A 173 31.63 10.59 5.78
CA MET A 173 30.30 10.86 5.26
C MET A 173 29.85 9.90 4.17
N LEU A 174 30.74 9.11 3.58
CA LEU A 174 30.38 8.06 2.61
C LEU A 174 29.80 6.80 3.26
N ILE A 175 30.00 6.61 4.56
CA ILE A 175 29.63 5.41 5.32
C ILE A 175 28.26 5.59 5.99
N GLU A 176 27.79 6.81 6.18
CA GLU A 176 26.53 7.14 6.86
C GLU A 176 25.27 7.10 5.97
N VAL A 177 25.36 6.56 4.76
CA VAL A 177 24.24 6.54 3.79
C VAL A 177 23.48 5.22 3.80
#